data_217310ad91cf42d4360097310c30eab0
#
_entry.id   217310ad91cf42d4360097310c30eab0
#
_cell.length_a   1.000
_cell.length_b   1.000
_cell.length_c   1.000
_cell.angle_alpha   90.00
_cell.angle_beta   90.00
_cell.angle_gamma   90.00
#
_symmetry.space_group_name_H-M   'P 1'
#
loop_
_entity.id
_entity.type
_entity.pdbx_description
1 polymer ?
#
loop_
_entity_poly.entity_id
_entity_poly.type
_entity_poly.pdbx_seq_one_letter_code
_entity_poly.pdbx_strand_id
1 'polypeptide(L)'
;MDPQQWLLLEVSLEAIQHAGLVPGQSLARDTGVFIGISTDDYKASQLYSSDLSRIGTYTGSGCMYSAAAGRLSYWLGLQGPNKAVDTACSSSLVALHDACQAIRHGECSTALVGGVNLLLTPHLFVCFSALGALSPDGVCRAFADGANGYVRGEGCGVLVLKSRAQAEADGDQILALIAATAVNQDGTSSNLTAPNGAAQQQVMRTALQRAGVSAAQVGYVETHGTGTSF
;
A
#
# COMPACT_ATOMS: atom_id res chain seq x y z
N MET A 1 -19.71 -2.86 -6.96
CA MET A 1 -18.25 -2.57 -7.02
C MET A 1 -17.79 -2.34 -5.59
N ASP A 2 -16.63 -2.91 -5.23
CA ASP A 2 -16.01 -2.75 -3.91
C ASP A 2 -15.80 -1.26 -3.60
N PRO A 3 -16.22 -0.76 -2.42
CA PRO A 3 -15.96 0.61 -2.00
C PRO A 3 -14.48 1.02 -2.04
N GLN A 4 -13.55 0.07 -1.83
CA GLN A 4 -12.13 0.34 -1.98
C GLN A 4 -11.76 0.78 -3.41
N GLN A 5 -12.42 0.23 -4.43
CA GLN A 5 -12.20 0.65 -5.83
C GLN A 5 -12.73 2.07 -6.11
N TRP A 6 -13.81 2.48 -5.42
CA TRP A 6 -14.32 3.85 -5.50
C TRP A 6 -13.31 4.84 -4.90
N LEU A 7 -12.86 4.57 -3.68
CA LEU A 7 -11.88 5.42 -3.01
C LEU A 7 -10.59 5.56 -3.81
N LEU A 8 -10.11 4.46 -4.39
CA LEU A 8 -8.91 4.49 -5.24
C LEU A 8 -9.09 5.40 -6.46
N LEU A 9 -10.27 5.40 -7.11
CA LEU A 9 -10.55 6.29 -8.22
C LEU A 9 -10.55 7.77 -7.79
N GLU A 10 -11.25 8.08 -6.71
CA GLU A 10 -11.37 9.44 -6.18
C GLU A 10 -10.01 9.98 -5.72
N VAL A 11 -9.32 9.25 -4.84
CA VAL A 11 -8.04 9.68 -4.27
C VAL A 11 -6.91 9.71 -5.32
N SER A 12 -6.96 8.82 -6.33
CA SER A 12 -6.01 8.89 -7.44
C SER A 12 -6.21 10.12 -8.29
N LEU A 13 -7.47 10.51 -8.54
CA LEU A 13 -7.75 11.75 -9.28
C LEU A 13 -7.28 12.99 -8.48
N GLU A 14 -7.53 13.02 -7.18
CA GLU A 14 -7.04 14.08 -6.30
C GLU A 14 -5.51 14.17 -6.30
N ALA A 15 -4.81 13.02 -6.22
CA ALA A 15 -3.35 12.98 -6.26
C ALA A 15 -2.79 13.49 -7.61
N ILE A 16 -3.41 13.13 -8.73
CA ILE A 16 -3.04 13.59 -10.07
C ILE A 16 -3.23 15.11 -10.19
N GLN A 17 -4.37 15.63 -9.72
CA GLN A 17 -4.68 17.07 -9.70
C GLN A 17 -3.72 17.83 -8.79
N HIS A 18 -3.42 17.29 -7.61
CA HIS A 18 -2.46 17.88 -6.68
C HIS A 18 -1.03 17.94 -7.25
N ALA A 19 -0.66 16.97 -8.09
CA ALA A 19 0.58 16.98 -8.85
C ALA A 19 0.57 17.94 -10.06
N GLY A 20 -0.55 18.67 -10.31
CA GLY A 20 -0.68 19.54 -11.47
C GLY A 20 -0.84 18.80 -12.80
N LEU A 21 -1.12 17.50 -12.76
CA LEU A 21 -1.25 16.66 -13.95
C LEU A 21 -2.70 16.56 -14.41
N VAL A 22 -2.88 16.37 -15.72
CA VAL A 22 -4.21 16.24 -16.36
C VAL A 22 -4.26 14.92 -17.12
N PRO A 23 -5.21 14.01 -16.78
CA PRO A 23 -5.41 12.77 -17.52
C PRO A 23 -5.61 13.01 -19.02
N GLY A 24 -4.95 12.22 -19.83
CA GLY A 24 -5.02 12.34 -21.29
C GLY A 24 -4.27 13.53 -21.91
N GLN A 25 -3.60 14.36 -21.11
CA GLN A 25 -2.80 15.50 -21.57
C GLN A 25 -1.36 15.42 -21.02
N SER A 26 -1.15 15.81 -19.75
CA SER A 26 0.17 15.84 -19.11
C SER A 26 0.50 14.57 -18.32
N LEU A 27 -0.50 13.74 -17.98
CA LEU A 27 -0.24 12.43 -17.39
C LEU A 27 0.19 11.47 -18.52
N ALA A 28 1.42 10.98 -18.45
CA ALA A 28 2.00 10.12 -19.47
C ALA A 28 1.27 8.77 -19.58
N ARG A 29 1.12 8.26 -20.80
CA ARG A 29 0.42 6.98 -21.03
C ARG A 29 1.16 5.76 -20.50
N ASP A 30 2.48 5.83 -20.38
CA ASP A 30 3.33 4.80 -19.77
C ASP A 30 3.30 4.81 -18.23
N THR A 31 2.46 5.65 -17.62
CA THR A 31 2.32 5.70 -16.16
C THR A 31 1.95 4.34 -15.60
N GLY A 32 2.77 3.87 -14.65
CA GLY A 32 2.54 2.64 -13.90
C GLY A 32 1.51 2.82 -12.77
N VAL A 33 0.84 1.74 -12.38
CA VAL A 33 -0.12 1.72 -11.25
C VAL A 33 0.23 0.57 -10.30
N PHE A 34 0.51 0.90 -9.04
CA PHE A 34 0.93 -0.05 -8.01
C PHE A 34 0.09 0.15 -6.75
N ILE A 35 -0.80 -0.79 -6.45
CA ILE A 35 -1.80 -0.65 -5.38
C ILE A 35 -1.64 -1.74 -4.34
N GLY A 36 -1.36 -1.34 -3.09
CA GLY A 36 -1.42 -2.20 -1.92
C GLY A 36 -2.89 -2.39 -1.49
N ILE A 37 -3.38 -3.62 -1.55
CA ILE A 37 -4.74 -3.99 -1.17
C ILE A 37 -4.76 -5.45 -0.71
N SER A 38 -5.25 -5.72 0.50
CA SER A 38 -5.24 -7.05 1.12
C SER A 38 -6.54 -7.45 1.80
N THR A 39 -7.50 -6.52 1.97
CA THR A 39 -8.78 -6.78 2.64
C THR A 39 -9.84 -7.16 1.65
N ASP A 40 -10.45 -8.35 1.81
CA ASP A 40 -11.43 -8.95 0.90
C ASP A 40 -12.87 -9.00 1.44
N ASP A 41 -13.19 -8.22 2.44
CA ASP A 41 -14.50 -8.17 3.10
C ASP A 41 -15.67 -8.07 2.10
N TYR A 42 -15.56 -7.15 1.14
CA TYR A 42 -16.59 -6.99 0.10
C TYR A 42 -16.64 -8.20 -0.83
N LYS A 43 -15.52 -8.73 -1.25
CA LYS A 43 -15.41 -9.93 -2.08
C LYS A 43 -16.06 -11.12 -1.37
N ALA A 44 -15.77 -11.32 -0.09
CA ALA A 44 -16.36 -12.40 0.70
C ALA A 44 -17.89 -12.28 0.76
N SER A 45 -18.44 -11.07 0.95
CA SER A 45 -19.87 -10.82 0.98
C SER A 45 -20.59 -11.06 -0.36
N GLN A 46 -19.90 -10.86 -1.48
CA GLN A 46 -20.48 -10.97 -2.83
C GLN A 46 -20.31 -12.35 -3.45
N LEU A 47 -19.12 -12.96 -3.32
CA LEU A 47 -18.81 -14.23 -4.00
C LEU A 47 -19.07 -15.45 -3.16
N TYR A 48 -19.03 -15.35 -1.82
CA TYR A 48 -19.17 -16.50 -0.92
C TYR A 48 -20.57 -16.54 -0.25
N SER A 49 -21.54 -15.82 -0.82
CA SER A 49 -22.94 -15.96 -0.46
C SER A 49 -23.44 -17.37 -0.79
N SER A 50 -24.31 -17.94 0.05
CA SER A 50 -25.02 -19.19 -0.24
C SER A 50 -25.99 -19.09 -1.43
N ASP A 51 -26.39 -17.87 -1.80
CA ASP A 51 -27.25 -17.59 -2.94
C ASP A 51 -26.43 -17.24 -4.18
N LEU A 52 -26.14 -18.24 -5.02
CA LEU A 52 -25.37 -18.09 -6.25
C LEU A 52 -26.08 -17.24 -7.32
N SER A 53 -27.40 -17.05 -7.22
CA SER A 53 -28.16 -16.21 -8.17
C SER A 53 -27.77 -14.73 -8.09
N ARG A 54 -27.12 -14.30 -7.01
CA ARG A 54 -26.60 -12.95 -6.82
C ARG A 54 -25.30 -12.68 -7.58
N ILE A 55 -24.65 -13.71 -8.11
CA ILE A 55 -23.41 -13.58 -8.88
C ILE A 55 -23.75 -13.18 -10.31
N GLY A 56 -23.44 -11.94 -10.67
CA GLY A 56 -23.68 -11.39 -12.00
C GLY A 56 -22.38 -11.14 -12.78
N THR A 57 -22.52 -10.68 -14.00
CA THR A 57 -21.42 -10.43 -14.96
C THR A 57 -20.30 -9.56 -14.38
N TYR A 58 -20.63 -8.58 -13.55
CA TYR A 58 -19.69 -7.61 -13.01
C TYR A 58 -19.18 -7.95 -11.59
N THR A 59 -19.63 -9.04 -10.99
CA THR A 59 -19.25 -9.41 -9.64
C THR A 59 -17.73 -9.60 -9.52
N GLY A 60 -17.13 -10.34 -10.46
CA GLY A 60 -15.68 -10.57 -10.47
C GLY A 60 -14.88 -9.26 -10.56
N SER A 61 -15.11 -8.45 -11.59
CA SER A 61 -14.42 -7.16 -11.76
C SER A 61 -14.76 -6.15 -10.66
N GLY A 62 -15.89 -6.32 -9.99
CA GLY A 62 -16.29 -5.50 -8.84
C GLY A 62 -15.60 -5.85 -7.52
N CYS A 63 -14.93 -7.02 -7.41
CA CYS A 63 -14.37 -7.53 -6.16
C CYS A 63 -12.88 -7.88 -6.20
N MET A 64 -12.30 -8.10 -7.40
CA MET A 64 -10.92 -8.58 -7.50
C MET A 64 -9.90 -7.46 -7.31
N TYR A 65 -8.79 -7.76 -6.63
CA TYR A 65 -7.71 -6.81 -6.41
C TYR A 65 -7.04 -6.35 -7.72
N SER A 66 -6.86 -7.27 -8.67
CA SER A 66 -6.36 -6.93 -10.00
C SER A 66 -7.25 -5.93 -10.72
N ALA A 67 -8.57 -6.01 -10.51
CA ALA A 67 -9.51 -5.05 -11.07
C ALA A 67 -9.45 -3.69 -10.36
N ALA A 68 -9.08 -3.63 -9.08
CA ALA A 68 -8.88 -2.38 -8.36
C ALA A 68 -7.76 -1.54 -9.01
N ALA A 69 -6.59 -2.13 -9.23
CA ALA A 69 -5.50 -1.46 -9.94
C ALA A 69 -5.80 -1.28 -11.44
N GLY A 70 -6.33 -2.32 -12.11
CA GLY A 70 -6.63 -2.31 -13.54
C GLY A 70 -7.68 -1.26 -13.93
N ARG A 71 -8.62 -0.96 -13.04
CA ARG A 71 -9.65 0.07 -13.27
C ARG A 71 -9.06 1.47 -13.36
N LEU A 72 -8.03 1.77 -12.57
CA LEU A 72 -7.31 3.04 -12.67
C LEU A 72 -6.65 3.18 -14.04
N SER A 73 -5.90 2.16 -14.48
CA SER A 73 -5.30 2.17 -15.82
C SER A 73 -6.33 2.30 -16.94
N TYR A 74 -7.43 1.54 -16.84
CA TYR A 74 -8.51 1.59 -17.82
C TYR A 74 -9.14 2.98 -17.92
N TRP A 75 -9.48 3.57 -16.79
CA TRP A 75 -10.20 4.85 -16.74
C TRP A 75 -9.32 6.03 -17.13
N LEU A 76 -8.04 5.99 -16.77
CA LEU A 76 -7.06 7.04 -17.07
C LEU A 76 -6.34 6.84 -18.41
N GLY A 77 -6.60 5.74 -19.14
CA GLY A 77 -5.95 5.42 -20.43
C GLY A 77 -4.47 5.07 -20.29
N LEU A 78 -4.05 4.51 -19.14
CA LEU A 78 -2.65 4.20 -18.85
C LEU A 78 -2.26 2.82 -19.39
N GLN A 79 -1.02 2.69 -19.86
CA GLN A 79 -0.46 1.50 -20.50
C GLN A 79 0.83 0.99 -19.83
N GLY A 80 1.29 1.67 -18.75
CA GLY A 80 2.43 1.23 -17.97
C GLY A 80 2.15 -0.02 -17.12
N PRO A 81 3.14 -0.52 -16.38
CA PRO A 81 2.98 -1.67 -15.49
C PRO A 81 1.82 -1.48 -14.52
N ASN A 82 1.02 -2.53 -14.30
CA ASN A 82 -0.13 -2.47 -13.40
C ASN A 82 -0.11 -3.66 -12.44
N LYS A 83 -0.07 -3.39 -11.13
CA LYS A 83 0.02 -4.41 -10.09
C LYS A 83 -0.90 -4.10 -8.92
N ALA A 84 -1.63 -5.12 -8.45
CA ALA A 84 -2.19 -5.17 -7.11
C ALA A 84 -1.23 -6.00 -6.23
N VAL A 85 -0.87 -5.48 -5.08
CA VAL A 85 0.13 -6.05 -4.17
C VAL A 85 -0.55 -6.42 -2.85
N ASP A 86 -0.44 -7.69 -2.48
CA ASP A 86 -0.85 -8.18 -1.17
C ASP A 86 0.35 -8.85 -0.47
N THR A 87 0.90 -8.15 0.48
CA THR A 87 1.90 -8.61 1.45
C THR A 87 1.46 -8.26 2.87
N ALA A 88 0.15 -8.34 3.12
CA ALA A 88 -0.51 -7.96 4.37
C ALA A 88 -0.19 -6.50 4.76
N CYS A 89 0.24 -6.24 5.99
CA CYS A 89 0.48 -4.89 6.50
C CYS A 89 1.54 -4.09 5.71
N SER A 90 2.41 -4.75 4.96
CA SER A 90 3.47 -4.10 4.16
C SER A 90 3.07 -3.79 2.71
N SER A 91 1.85 -4.13 2.29
CA SER A 91 1.42 -4.07 0.88
C SER A 91 1.68 -2.73 0.21
N SER A 92 1.33 -1.62 0.86
CA SER A 92 1.52 -0.27 0.30
C SER A 92 2.99 0.12 0.16
N LEU A 93 3.85 -0.27 1.12
CA LEU A 93 5.30 0.00 1.05
C LEU A 93 6.01 -0.91 0.04
N VAL A 94 5.55 -2.15 -0.14
CA VAL A 94 6.06 -3.03 -1.21
C VAL A 94 5.62 -2.51 -2.58
N ALA A 95 4.37 -2.05 -2.73
CA ALA A 95 3.92 -1.37 -3.94
C ALA A 95 4.77 -0.12 -4.26
N LEU A 96 5.12 0.67 -3.23
CA LEU A 96 6.03 1.80 -3.36
C LEU A 96 7.43 1.38 -3.82
N HIS A 97 7.96 0.29 -3.26
CA HIS A 97 9.23 -0.29 -3.69
C HIS A 97 9.21 -0.68 -5.17
N ASP A 98 8.19 -1.44 -5.58
CA ASP A 98 8.02 -1.89 -6.97
C ASP A 98 7.93 -0.72 -7.95
N ALA A 99 7.17 0.32 -7.61
CA ALA A 99 7.06 1.53 -8.42
C ALA A 99 8.41 2.27 -8.56
N CYS A 100 9.16 2.40 -7.46
CA CYS A 100 10.50 2.98 -7.51
C CYS A 100 11.45 2.18 -8.39
N GLN A 101 11.36 0.84 -8.38
CA GLN A 101 12.16 0.00 -9.27
C GLN A 101 11.72 0.14 -10.73
N ALA A 102 10.42 0.13 -11.01
CA ALA A 102 9.89 0.32 -12.36
C ALA A 102 10.35 1.63 -13.00
N ILE A 103 10.30 2.75 -12.26
CA ILE A 103 10.83 4.05 -12.72
C ILE A 103 12.34 3.99 -12.96
N ARG A 104 13.10 3.39 -12.03
CA ARG A 104 14.58 3.28 -12.16
C ARG A 104 15.01 2.43 -13.34
N HIS A 105 14.24 1.40 -13.69
CA HIS A 105 14.50 0.52 -14.83
C HIS A 105 13.91 1.05 -16.14
N GLY A 106 13.22 2.18 -16.13
CA GLY A 106 12.61 2.77 -17.33
C GLY A 106 11.37 2.03 -17.84
N GLU A 107 10.72 1.22 -16.97
CA GLU A 107 9.48 0.52 -17.32
C GLU A 107 8.28 1.49 -17.38
N CYS A 108 8.37 2.60 -16.66
CA CYS A 108 7.43 3.72 -16.69
C CYS A 108 8.14 5.04 -16.33
N SER A 109 7.64 6.16 -16.83
CA SER A 109 8.17 7.50 -16.53
C SER A 109 7.56 8.08 -15.27
N THR A 110 6.32 7.71 -14.97
CA THR A 110 5.53 8.16 -13.82
C THR A 110 4.87 6.94 -13.18
N ALA A 111 4.60 6.96 -11.89
CA ALA A 111 3.81 5.92 -11.24
C ALA A 111 2.79 6.50 -10.27
N LEU A 112 1.57 5.94 -10.29
CA LEU A 112 0.57 6.07 -9.24
C LEU A 112 0.78 4.93 -8.24
N VAL A 113 1.03 5.26 -7.00
CA VAL A 113 1.26 4.28 -5.93
C VAL A 113 0.28 4.53 -4.81
N GLY A 114 -0.50 3.54 -4.46
CA GLY A 114 -1.51 3.70 -3.42
C GLY A 114 -1.63 2.51 -2.49
N GLY A 115 -2.34 2.76 -1.41
CA GLY A 115 -2.82 1.74 -0.50
C GLY A 115 -4.23 2.06 -0.06
N VAL A 116 -5.05 1.04 0.10
CA VAL A 116 -6.43 1.19 0.57
C VAL A 116 -6.79 0.07 1.53
N ASN A 117 -7.55 0.41 2.57
CA ASN A 117 -8.13 -0.55 3.50
C ASN A 117 -9.48 -0.04 4.00
N LEU A 118 -10.51 -0.89 3.98
CA LEU A 118 -11.81 -0.66 4.59
C LEU A 118 -12.20 -1.83 5.50
N LEU A 119 -13.00 -1.56 6.51
CA LEU A 119 -13.47 -2.50 7.52
C LEU A 119 -14.98 -2.73 7.34
N LEU A 120 -15.35 -3.58 6.40
CA LEU A 120 -16.73 -3.75 5.98
C LEU A 120 -17.44 -4.91 6.70
N THR A 121 -16.70 -5.81 7.35
CA THR A 121 -17.23 -6.95 8.08
C THR A 121 -16.51 -7.19 9.40
N PRO A 122 -17.14 -7.90 10.37
CA PRO A 122 -16.51 -8.20 11.65
C PRO A 122 -15.49 -9.36 11.58
N HIS A 123 -15.37 -10.09 10.47
CA HIS A 123 -14.62 -11.35 10.41
C HIS A 123 -13.15 -11.19 10.81
N LEU A 124 -12.47 -10.19 10.25
CA LEU A 124 -11.07 -9.93 10.61
C LEU A 124 -10.90 -9.34 12.01
N PHE A 125 -11.92 -8.68 12.58
CA PHE A 125 -11.88 -8.29 13.99
C PHE A 125 -11.89 -9.52 14.89
N VAL A 126 -12.76 -10.50 14.62
CA VAL A 126 -12.82 -11.76 15.35
C VAL A 126 -11.51 -12.52 15.21
N CYS A 127 -10.98 -12.62 13.99
CA CYS A 127 -9.71 -13.31 13.70
C CYS A 127 -8.54 -12.70 14.50
N PHE A 128 -8.35 -11.38 14.41
CA PHE A 128 -7.23 -10.70 15.09
C PHE A 128 -7.43 -10.61 16.61
N SER A 129 -8.67 -10.60 17.10
CA SER A 129 -8.95 -10.74 18.53
C SER A 129 -8.58 -12.13 19.05
N ALA A 130 -8.91 -13.19 18.29
CA ALA A 130 -8.52 -14.56 18.62
C ALA A 130 -6.99 -14.75 18.61
N LEU A 131 -6.28 -14.02 17.76
CA LEU A 131 -4.81 -13.98 17.72
C LEU A 131 -4.21 -13.19 18.91
N GLY A 132 -5.01 -12.45 19.67
CA GLY A 132 -4.51 -11.56 20.73
C GLY A 132 -3.80 -10.30 20.23
N ALA A 133 -4.04 -9.91 18.97
CA ALA A 133 -3.36 -8.78 18.34
C ALA A 133 -4.08 -7.44 18.55
N LEU A 134 -5.41 -7.47 18.79
CA LEU A 134 -6.19 -6.24 18.99
C LEU A 134 -6.21 -5.83 20.47
N SER A 135 -6.11 -4.52 20.70
CA SER A 135 -6.27 -3.92 22.01
C SER A 135 -7.71 -4.12 22.51
N PRO A 136 -7.92 -4.75 23.70
CA PRO A 136 -9.26 -5.00 24.23
C PRO A 136 -9.98 -3.72 24.69
N ASP A 137 -9.26 -2.65 24.94
CA ASP A 137 -9.79 -1.34 25.36
C ASP A 137 -9.81 -0.31 24.21
N GLY A 138 -9.51 -0.74 22.99
CA GLY A 138 -9.65 0.10 21.78
C GLY A 138 -8.63 1.24 21.66
N VAL A 139 -7.46 1.10 22.30
CA VAL A 139 -6.39 2.12 22.26
C VAL A 139 -5.07 1.46 21.88
N CYS A 140 -4.43 1.95 20.83
CA CYS A 140 -3.07 1.58 20.44
C CYS A 140 -2.06 2.40 21.27
N ARG A 141 -1.25 1.72 22.09
CA ARG A 141 -0.26 2.35 22.98
C ARG A 141 1.15 1.89 22.61
N ALA A 142 1.56 2.13 21.36
CA ALA A 142 2.91 1.78 20.93
C ALA A 142 3.97 2.41 21.84
N PHE A 143 4.98 1.63 22.23
CA PHE A 143 6.09 2.02 23.12
C PHE A 143 5.71 2.38 24.58
N ALA A 144 4.48 2.12 25.01
CA ALA A 144 4.08 2.33 26.40
C ALA A 144 4.05 1.00 27.17
N ASP A 145 4.25 1.06 28.51
CA ASP A 145 4.21 -0.11 29.39
C ASP A 145 2.84 -0.83 29.36
N GLY A 146 1.75 -0.06 29.11
CA GLY A 146 0.40 -0.57 28.96
C GLY A 146 0.04 -1.01 27.52
N ALA A 147 1.01 -1.25 26.65
CA ALA A 147 0.76 -1.74 25.30
C ALA A 147 0.13 -3.14 25.34
N ASN A 148 -1.04 -3.30 24.72
CA ASN A 148 -1.85 -4.52 24.80
C ASN A 148 -2.50 -4.90 23.45
N GLY A 149 -2.04 -4.34 22.35
CA GLY A 149 -2.52 -4.58 21.00
C GLY A 149 -2.74 -3.30 20.21
N TYR A 150 -3.13 -3.44 18.93
CA TYR A 150 -3.44 -2.32 18.05
C TYR A 150 -4.94 -2.14 17.83
N VAL A 151 -5.31 -1.02 17.22
CA VAL A 151 -6.68 -0.74 16.74
C VAL A 151 -6.66 -0.73 15.22
N ARG A 152 -7.60 -1.45 14.61
CA ARG A 152 -7.75 -1.45 13.15
C ARG A 152 -8.21 -0.07 12.65
N GLY A 153 -7.73 0.31 11.46
CA GLY A 153 -8.07 1.57 10.83
C GLY A 153 -8.47 1.41 9.37
N GLU A 154 -9.13 2.40 8.84
CA GLU A 154 -9.51 2.53 7.44
C GLU A 154 -8.76 3.69 6.82
N GLY A 155 -8.56 3.65 5.52
CA GLY A 155 -7.98 4.74 4.78
C GLY A 155 -7.64 4.39 3.34
N CYS A 156 -7.37 5.44 2.58
CA CYS A 156 -6.84 5.38 1.23
C CYS A 156 -5.85 6.51 1.03
N GLY A 157 -4.69 6.20 0.46
CA GLY A 157 -3.69 7.20 0.09
C GLY A 157 -3.06 6.85 -1.24
N VAL A 158 -2.79 7.87 -2.07
CA VAL A 158 -2.15 7.71 -3.38
C VAL A 158 -1.06 8.76 -3.53
N LEU A 159 0.09 8.33 -4.03
CA LEU A 159 1.24 9.15 -4.38
C LEU A 159 1.46 9.15 -5.89
N VAL A 160 1.92 10.28 -6.42
CA VAL A 160 2.43 10.40 -7.79
C VAL A 160 3.96 10.45 -7.71
N LEU A 161 4.63 9.52 -8.38
CA LEU A 161 6.08 9.41 -8.39
C LEU A 161 6.64 9.67 -9.79
N LYS A 162 7.75 10.41 -9.83
CA LYS A 162 8.62 10.56 -11.01
C LYS A 162 10.09 10.44 -10.59
N SER A 163 11.00 10.25 -11.53
CA SER A 163 12.41 10.49 -11.26
C SER A 163 12.65 11.97 -10.91
N ARG A 164 13.57 12.26 -10.01
CA ARG A 164 13.92 13.65 -9.66
C ARG A 164 14.27 14.48 -10.88
N ALA A 165 15.10 13.94 -11.76
CA ALA A 165 15.53 14.64 -12.97
C ALA A 165 14.36 15.01 -13.89
N GLN A 166 13.39 14.10 -14.05
CA GLN A 166 12.19 14.36 -14.86
C GLN A 166 11.29 15.40 -14.19
N ALA A 167 11.06 15.29 -12.89
CA ALA A 167 10.24 16.26 -12.14
C ALA A 167 10.84 17.68 -12.19
N GLU A 168 12.16 17.81 -12.06
CA GLU A 168 12.87 19.11 -12.22
C GLU A 168 12.76 19.65 -13.64
N ALA A 169 12.90 18.79 -14.66
CA ALA A 169 12.78 19.20 -16.07
C ALA A 169 11.34 19.64 -16.43
N ASP A 170 10.33 18.99 -15.86
CA ASP A 170 8.92 19.29 -16.08
C ASP A 170 8.44 20.51 -15.24
N GLY A 171 9.26 20.97 -14.29
CA GLY A 171 8.89 22.05 -13.37
C GLY A 171 7.87 21.63 -12.30
N ASP A 172 7.80 20.34 -11.99
CA ASP A 172 6.87 19.81 -10.98
C ASP A 172 7.23 20.29 -9.57
N GLN A 173 6.22 20.47 -8.73
CA GLN A 173 6.44 20.71 -7.30
C GLN A 173 6.83 19.41 -6.60
N ILE A 174 8.09 19.29 -6.19
CA ILE A 174 8.58 18.14 -5.45
C ILE A 174 8.27 18.31 -3.97
N LEU A 175 7.42 17.43 -3.41
CA LEU A 175 7.06 17.46 -1.99
C LEU A 175 8.12 16.77 -1.12
N ALA A 176 8.68 15.66 -1.60
CA ALA A 176 9.71 14.89 -0.92
C ALA A 176 10.49 14.03 -1.90
N LEU A 177 11.65 13.53 -1.47
CA LEU A 177 12.46 12.58 -2.24
C LEU A 177 12.52 11.23 -1.53
N ILE A 178 12.29 10.15 -2.28
CA ILE A 178 12.50 8.78 -1.81
C ILE A 178 13.96 8.43 -2.12
N ALA A 179 14.81 8.56 -1.12
CA ALA A 179 16.23 8.29 -1.28
C ALA A 179 16.51 6.82 -1.63
N ALA A 180 15.87 5.90 -0.92
CA ALA A 180 15.96 4.46 -1.20
C ALA A 180 14.76 3.69 -0.63
N THR A 181 14.61 2.46 -1.12
CA THR A 181 13.67 1.47 -0.60
C THR A 181 14.36 0.12 -0.45
N ALA A 182 13.93 -0.69 0.52
CA ALA A 182 14.40 -2.06 0.71
C ALA A 182 13.24 -2.95 1.17
N VAL A 183 13.27 -4.19 0.71
CA VAL A 183 12.31 -5.24 1.09
C VAL A 183 13.12 -6.49 1.41
N ASN A 184 12.72 -7.23 2.44
CA ASN A 184 13.21 -8.56 2.74
C ASN A 184 12.08 -9.40 3.36
N GLN A 185 12.40 -10.59 3.81
CA GLN A 185 11.51 -11.51 4.51
C GLN A 185 12.17 -11.95 5.82
N ASP A 186 11.35 -12.17 6.85
CA ASP A 186 11.83 -12.58 8.18
C ASP A 186 12.51 -13.97 8.19
N GLY A 187 12.18 -14.82 7.19
CA GLY A 187 12.71 -16.18 7.13
C GLY A 187 12.20 -17.04 8.30
N THR A 188 13.05 -17.94 8.78
CA THR A 188 12.72 -18.79 9.93
C THR A 188 12.79 -17.99 11.23
N SER A 189 11.68 -17.93 11.95
CA SER A 189 11.58 -17.40 13.31
C SER A 189 10.99 -18.44 14.26
N SER A 190 10.60 -18.08 15.47
CA SER A 190 10.01 -19.03 16.45
C SER A 190 8.68 -19.63 15.99
N ASN A 191 7.89 -18.88 15.21
CA ASN A 191 6.69 -19.32 14.51
C ASN A 191 6.39 -18.37 13.33
N LEU A 192 5.41 -18.73 12.48
CA LEU A 192 5.09 -17.99 11.24
C LEU A 192 4.74 -16.51 11.48
N THR A 193 4.15 -16.18 12.62
CA THR A 193 3.69 -14.82 12.95
C THR A 193 4.66 -14.05 13.84
N ALA A 194 5.71 -14.70 14.34
CA ALA A 194 6.69 -14.05 15.21
C ALA A 194 7.68 -13.21 14.40
N PRO A 195 7.89 -11.94 14.78
CA PRO A 195 8.84 -11.07 14.09
C PRO A 195 10.29 -11.53 14.28
N ASN A 196 11.14 -11.25 13.29
CA ASN A 196 12.58 -11.51 13.31
C ASN A 196 13.36 -10.19 13.40
N GLY A 197 13.81 -9.82 14.60
CA GLY A 197 14.52 -8.57 14.82
C GLY A 197 15.83 -8.44 14.00
N ALA A 198 16.52 -9.56 13.71
CA ALA A 198 17.72 -9.54 12.86
C ALA A 198 17.38 -9.19 11.41
N ALA A 199 16.29 -9.77 10.88
CA ALA A 199 15.81 -9.45 9.53
C ALA A 199 15.33 -7.99 9.43
N GLN A 200 14.64 -7.47 10.44
CA GLN A 200 14.24 -6.06 10.50
C GLN A 200 15.46 -5.13 10.53
N GLN A 201 16.46 -5.41 11.35
CA GLN A 201 17.71 -4.64 11.32
C GLN A 201 18.40 -4.69 9.94
N GLN A 202 18.37 -5.86 9.29
CA GLN A 202 19.00 -6.02 7.98
C GLN A 202 18.30 -5.18 6.90
N VAL A 203 16.96 -5.14 6.85
CA VAL A 203 16.26 -4.30 5.87
C VAL A 203 16.52 -2.82 6.09
N MET A 204 16.57 -2.37 7.36
CA MET A 204 16.92 -0.98 7.69
C MET A 204 18.35 -0.64 7.23
N ARG A 205 19.35 -1.49 7.53
CA ARG A 205 20.72 -1.29 7.07
C ARG A 205 20.81 -1.24 5.54
N THR A 206 20.08 -2.11 4.85
CA THR A 206 20.04 -2.12 3.39
C THR A 206 19.45 -0.83 2.83
N ALA A 207 18.37 -0.32 3.43
CA ALA A 207 17.76 0.95 3.01
C ALA A 207 18.73 2.12 3.21
N LEU A 208 19.39 2.23 4.38
CA LEU A 208 20.38 3.26 4.67
C LEU A 208 21.58 3.19 3.71
N GLN A 209 22.10 2.00 3.46
CA GLN A 209 23.22 1.78 2.53
C GLN A 209 22.85 2.21 1.11
N ARG A 210 21.67 1.83 0.62
CA ARG A 210 21.17 2.22 -0.71
C ARG A 210 20.95 3.73 -0.82
N ALA A 211 20.52 4.37 0.27
CA ALA A 211 20.32 5.81 0.33
C ALA A 211 21.64 6.59 0.45
N GLY A 212 22.75 5.93 0.80
CA GLY A 212 24.04 6.59 1.06
C GLY A 212 24.02 7.47 2.32
N VAL A 213 23.18 7.16 3.31
CA VAL A 213 23.04 7.92 4.56
C VAL A 213 23.41 7.06 5.77
N SER A 214 23.98 7.68 6.79
CA SER A 214 24.23 7.05 8.08
C SER A 214 23.01 7.12 8.99
N ALA A 215 22.91 6.23 9.97
CA ALA A 215 21.84 6.26 10.97
C ALA A 215 21.79 7.59 11.75
N ALA A 216 22.93 8.25 11.95
CA ALA A 216 23.01 9.55 12.64
C ALA A 216 22.36 10.71 11.85
N GLN A 217 22.15 10.55 10.56
CA GLN A 217 21.47 11.55 9.71
C GLN A 217 19.95 11.36 9.67
N VAL A 218 19.43 10.29 10.30
CA VAL A 218 17.98 10.03 10.36
C VAL A 218 17.40 10.84 11.52
N GLY A 219 16.55 11.80 11.21
CA GLY A 219 15.92 12.66 12.21
C GLY A 219 14.62 12.11 12.78
N TYR A 220 13.96 11.18 12.09
CA TYR A 220 12.70 10.58 12.50
C TYR A 220 12.53 9.16 11.92
N VAL A 221 11.89 8.29 12.68
CA VAL A 221 11.57 6.92 12.26
C VAL A 221 10.09 6.66 12.50
N GLU A 222 9.32 6.51 11.42
CA GLU A 222 7.97 5.98 11.49
C GLU A 222 8.03 4.46 11.58
N THR A 223 7.45 3.89 12.60
CA THR A 223 7.53 2.45 12.87
C THR A 223 6.22 1.75 12.55
N HIS A 224 6.26 0.41 12.47
CA HIS A 224 5.04 -0.38 12.45
C HIS A 224 4.22 -0.20 13.73
N GLY A 225 4.86 -0.12 14.89
CA GLY A 225 4.32 0.38 16.16
C GLY A 225 2.98 -0.20 16.61
N THR A 226 2.78 -1.51 16.47
CA THR A 226 1.49 -2.16 16.76
C THR A 226 1.10 -2.15 18.23
N GLY A 227 2.04 -1.93 19.16
CA GLY A 227 1.77 -1.97 20.58
C GLY A 227 1.35 -3.36 21.09
N THR A 228 1.69 -4.41 20.36
CA THR A 228 1.52 -5.81 20.79
C THR A 228 2.60 -6.21 21.79
N SER A 229 2.32 -7.20 22.62
CA SER A 229 3.24 -7.70 23.66
C SER A 229 4.31 -8.67 23.15
N PHE A 230 4.64 -8.66 21.85
CA PHE A 230 5.65 -9.54 21.22
C PHE A 230 7.03 -8.92 21.27
#